data_3c00061c99156a1d7fe4288c49bd290e
#
_entry.id   3c00061c99156a1d7fe4288c49bd290e
#
_cell.length_a   1.000
_cell.length_b   1.000
_cell.length_c   1.000
_cell.angle_alpha   90.00
_cell.angle_beta   90.00
_cell.angle_gamma   90.00
#
_symmetry.space_group_name_H-M   'P 1'
#
loop_
_entity.id
_entity.type
_entity.pdbx_description
1 polymer ?
#
loop_
_entity_poly.entity_id
_entity_poly.type
_entity_poly.pdbx_seq_one_letter_code
_entity_poly.pdbx_strand_id
1 'polypeptide(L)'
;MGEAAEPTRPEARAEDALREKLLDAAARVFARQGYSGTKILDVVREAGLSTGAVYGRFKSKNDLLREAVIRRTANVARLGADGIDRVADLIARTASLHTEPLSDAEAVRLEAFVAARREPEVAAALAEAQSQWRAAVQPLVDAAVADGTVDEDVDPEAVLYFVRSMHLGLLLQRGAGAPPPDPESWQVLVDRIVASFGRPSPRRRRRTT
;
A
#
# COMPACT_ATOMS: atom_id res chain seq x y z
N MET A 1 -42.51 14.00 0.49
CA MET A 1 -41.11 13.90 0.00
C MET A 1 -40.27 14.40 1.17
N GLY A 2 -39.81 13.47 2.01
CA GLY A 2 -39.03 13.83 3.21
C GLY A 2 -37.58 14.08 2.82
N GLU A 3 -37.13 15.28 3.04
CA GLU A 3 -35.76 15.72 2.98
C GLU A 3 -34.95 14.95 4.07
N ALA A 4 -34.03 14.09 3.67
CA ALA A 4 -33.15 13.45 4.62
C ALA A 4 -32.24 14.53 5.22
N ALA A 5 -32.38 14.80 6.50
CA ALA A 5 -31.56 15.76 7.23
C ALA A 5 -30.07 15.37 7.10
N GLU A 6 -29.21 16.34 6.77
CA GLU A 6 -27.76 16.14 6.79
C GLU A 6 -27.31 15.71 8.20
N PRO A 7 -26.46 14.66 8.31
CA PRO A 7 -26.01 14.18 9.60
C PRO A 7 -25.25 15.28 10.36
N THR A 8 -25.52 15.40 11.63
CA THR A 8 -24.79 16.34 12.50
C THR A 8 -23.31 15.91 12.62
N ARG A 9 -22.41 16.86 12.93
CA ARG A 9 -20.97 16.60 13.06
C ARG A 9 -20.60 15.46 14.05
N PRO A 10 -21.32 15.27 15.17
CA PRO A 10 -21.13 14.10 16.05
C PRO A 10 -21.61 12.78 15.44
N GLU A 11 -22.72 12.79 14.71
CA GLU A 11 -23.26 11.60 14.04
C GLU A 11 -22.34 11.13 12.91
N ALA A 12 -21.81 12.06 12.10
CA ALA A 12 -20.84 11.75 11.07
C ALA A 12 -19.55 11.10 11.63
N ARG A 13 -19.05 11.59 12.77
CA ARG A 13 -17.90 11.01 13.47
C ARG A 13 -18.17 9.61 14.01
N ALA A 14 -19.35 9.38 14.58
CA ALA A 14 -19.75 8.06 15.08
C ALA A 14 -19.90 7.05 13.94
N GLU A 15 -20.43 7.51 12.80
CA GLU A 15 -20.55 6.71 11.59
C GLU A 15 -19.18 6.32 11.02
N ASP A 16 -18.25 7.27 10.93
CA ASP A 16 -16.87 7.02 10.51
C ASP A 16 -16.15 6.05 11.45
N ALA A 17 -16.29 6.19 12.77
CA ALA A 17 -15.70 5.29 13.73
C ALA A 17 -16.23 3.86 13.61
N LEU A 18 -17.54 3.71 13.37
CA LEU A 18 -18.16 2.41 13.15
C LEU A 18 -17.68 1.77 11.83
N ARG A 19 -17.53 2.58 10.79
CA ARG A 19 -17.01 2.16 9.49
C ARG A 19 -15.56 1.68 9.61
N GLU A 20 -14.69 2.42 10.29
CA GLU A 20 -13.32 1.99 10.58
C GLU A 20 -13.27 0.68 11.35
N LYS A 21 -14.09 0.53 12.38
CA LYS A 21 -14.19 -0.73 13.15
C LYS A 21 -14.55 -1.93 12.28
N LEU A 22 -15.45 -1.73 11.30
CA LEU A 22 -15.83 -2.79 10.36
C LEU A 22 -14.70 -3.13 9.40
N LEU A 23 -13.97 -2.13 8.90
CA LEU A 23 -12.84 -2.33 8.00
C LEU A 23 -11.65 -2.99 8.70
N ASP A 24 -11.41 -2.67 9.98
CA ASP A 24 -10.41 -3.36 10.80
C ASP A 24 -10.77 -4.83 11.03
N ALA A 25 -12.04 -5.10 11.38
CA ALA A 25 -12.52 -6.47 11.54
C ALA A 25 -12.42 -7.25 10.22
N ALA A 26 -12.80 -6.63 9.11
CA ALA A 26 -12.69 -7.25 7.80
C ALA A 26 -11.23 -7.56 7.45
N ALA A 27 -10.29 -6.64 7.72
CA ALA A 27 -8.86 -6.84 7.47
C ALA A 27 -8.35 -8.07 8.25
N ARG A 28 -8.66 -8.17 9.55
CA ARG A 28 -8.27 -9.35 10.35
C ARG A 28 -8.86 -10.65 9.84
N VAL A 29 -10.14 -10.64 9.43
CA VAL A 29 -10.79 -11.86 8.92
C VAL A 29 -10.20 -12.27 7.57
N PHE A 30 -10.01 -11.32 6.64
CA PHE A 30 -9.37 -11.59 5.36
C PHE A 30 -7.94 -12.10 5.52
N ALA A 31 -7.17 -11.54 6.46
CA ALA A 31 -5.81 -11.99 6.75
C ALA A 31 -5.76 -13.45 7.24
N ARG A 32 -6.74 -13.87 8.05
CA ARG A 32 -6.78 -15.24 8.61
C ARG A 32 -7.37 -16.29 7.67
N GLN A 33 -8.41 -15.95 6.91
CA GLN A 33 -9.22 -16.91 6.16
C GLN A 33 -9.10 -16.76 4.64
N GLY A 34 -8.40 -15.73 4.19
CA GLY A 34 -8.38 -15.32 2.80
C GLY A 34 -9.72 -14.74 2.33
N TYR A 35 -9.71 -14.08 1.16
CA TYR A 35 -10.94 -13.52 0.59
C TYR A 35 -12.00 -14.60 0.30
N SER A 36 -11.61 -15.70 -0.32
CA SER A 36 -12.56 -16.76 -0.74
C SER A 36 -13.21 -17.46 0.47
N GLY A 37 -12.47 -17.69 1.55
CA GLY A 37 -12.96 -18.34 2.76
C GLY A 37 -13.84 -17.46 3.65
N THR A 38 -13.78 -16.14 3.51
CA THR A 38 -14.49 -15.19 4.36
C THR A 38 -15.97 -15.08 3.99
N LYS A 39 -16.84 -15.09 5.00
CA LYS A 39 -18.26 -14.72 4.91
C LYS A 39 -18.49 -13.39 5.64
N ILE A 40 -19.48 -12.60 5.21
CA ILE A 40 -19.82 -11.33 5.90
C ILE A 40 -20.13 -11.57 7.38
N LEU A 41 -20.77 -12.70 7.72
CA LEU A 41 -21.07 -13.07 9.11
C LEU A 41 -19.82 -13.24 9.97
N ASP A 42 -18.68 -13.62 9.40
CA ASP A 42 -17.42 -13.71 10.14
C ASP A 42 -16.93 -12.33 10.53
N VAL A 43 -17.09 -11.35 9.64
CA VAL A 43 -16.76 -9.94 9.91
C VAL A 43 -17.72 -9.33 10.94
N VAL A 44 -19.02 -9.67 10.88
CA VAL A 44 -20.02 -9.27 11.90
C VAL A 44 -19.59 -9.71 13.29
N ARG A 45 -19.21 -10.99 13.43
CA ARG A 45 -18.74 -11.57 14.70
C ARG A 45 -17.45 -10.93 15.18
N GLU A 46 -16.47 -10.77 14.28
CA GLU A 46 -15.18 -10.14 14.59
C GLU A 46 -15.33 -8.69 15.04
N ALA A 47 -16.23 -7.94 14.41
CA ALA A 47 -16.54 -6.56 14.76
C ALA A 47 -17.34 -6.42 16.08
N GLY A 48 -17.99 -7.49 16.54
CA GLY A 48 -18.90 -7.43 17.69
C GLY A 48 -20.10 -6.53 17.42
N LEU A 49 -20.63 -6.55 16.20
CA LEU A 49 -21.74 -5.71 15.75
C LEU A 49 -22.95 -6.55 15.36
N SER A 50 -24.11 -5.90 15.20
CA SER A 50 -25.29 -6.59 14.66
C SER A 50 -25.16 -6.76 13.14
N THR A 51 -25.80 -7.81 12.62
CA THR A 51 -25.88 -8.06 11.18
C THR A 51 -26.46 -6.87 10.43
N GLY A 52 -27.49 -6.19 10.97
CA GLY A 52 -28.09 -5.01 10.40
C GLY A 52 -27.11 -3.83 10.28
N ALA A 53 -26.20 -3.65 11.23
CA ALA A 53 -25.20 -2.61 11.19
C ALA A 53 -24.21 -2.79 10.03
N VAL A 54 -23.90 -4.04 9.66
CA VAL A 54 -22.99 -4.34 8.55
C VAL A 54 -23.69 -4.24 7.20
N TYR A 55 -24.87 -4.90 7.05
CA TYR A 55 -25.63 -4.87 5.79
C TYR A 55 -26.21 -3.49 5.44
N GLY A 56 -26.40 -2.62 6.42
CA GLY A 56 -26.78 -1.22 6.16
C GLY A 56 -25.67 -0.40 5.50
N ARG A 57 -24.39 -0.88 5.55
CA ARG A 57 -23.21 -0.16 5.05
C ARG A 57 -22.55 -0.83 3.86
N PHE A 58 -22.53 -2.15 3.84
CA PHE A 58 -21.87 -2.96 2.82
C PHE A 58 -22.86 -3.96 2.24
N LYS A 59 -23.08 -3.88 0.94
CA LYS A 59 -24.03 -4.74 0.23
C LYS A 59 -23.46 -6.13 -0.04
N SER A 60 -22.13 -6.25 -0.09
CA SER A 60 -21.45 -7.48 -0.45
C SER A 60 -20.07 -7.59 0.22
N LYS A 61 -19.49 -8.80 0.18
CA LYS A 61 -18.10 -9.03 0.56
C LYS A 61 -17.12 -8.26 -0.33
N ASN A 62 -17.44 -8.14 -1.64
CA ASN A 62 -16.63 -7.35 -2.59
C ASN A 62 -16.60 -5.88 -2.20
N ASP A 63 -17.76 -5.31 -1.83
CA ASP A 63 -17.90 -3.94 -1.41
C ASP A 63 -17.04 -3.65 -0.16
N LEU A 64 -17.08 -4.57 0.81
CA LEU A 64 -16.26 -4.49 2.02
C LEU A 64 -14.75 -4.60 1.72
N LEU A 65 -14.35 -5.55 0.86
CA LEU A 65 -12.95 -5.70 0.46
C LEU A 65 -12.47 -4.47 -0.32
N ARG A 66 -13.27 -4.00 -1.27
CA ARG A 66 -12.97 -2.80 -2.07
C ARG A 66 -12.66 -1.61 -1.17
N GLU A 67 -13.51 -1.35 -0.19
CA GLU A 67 -13.30 -0.23 0.71
C GLU A 67 -12.13 -0.42 1.65
N ALA A 68 -11.93 -1.63 2.16
CA ALA A 68 -10.75 -1.95 2.95
C ALA A 68 -9.45 -1.70 2.16
N VAL A 69 -9.41 -2.05 0.88
CA VAL A 69 -8.28 -1.78 -0.01
C VAL A 69 -8.05 -0.29 -0.17
N ILE A 70 -9.08 0.48 -0.53
CA ILE A 70 -8.97 1.92 -0.76
C ILE A 70 -8.48 2.62 0.51
N ARG A 71 -9.12 2.40 1.65
CA ARG A 71 -8.79 3.07 2.91
C ARG A 71 -7.42 2.67 3.45
N ARG A 72 -7.00 1.42 3.31
CA ARG A 72 -5.68 0.95 3.78
C ARG A 72 -4.55 1.35 2.84
N THR A 73 -4.83 1.63 1.58
CA THR A 73 -3.85 2.14 0.64
C THR A 73 -3.72 3.67 0.71
N ALA A 74 -4.78 4.38 1.05
CA ALA A 74 -4.77 5.85 1.28
C ALA A 74 -3.83 6.30 2.43
N ASN A 75 -3.28 5.37 3.23
CA ASN A 75 -2.22 5.64 4.19
C ASN A 75 -0.92 6.19 3.56
N VAL A 76 -0.80 6.18 2.23
CA VAL A 76 0.30 6.83 1.51
C VAL A 76 0.30 8.35 1.72
N ALA A 77 -0.84 8.97 2.04
CA ALA A 77 -0.92 10.38 2.42
C ALA A 77 -0.14 10.73 3.71
N ARG A 78 0.41 9.73 4.42
CA ARG A 78 1.25 9.92 5.60
C ARG A 78 2.74 9.89 5.32
N LEU A 79 3.20 9.73 4.07
CA LEU A 79 4.63 9.66 3.75
C LEU A 79 5.40 10.84 4.36
N GLY A 80 4.90 12.06 4.20
CA GLY A 80 5.52 13.24 4.81
C GLY A 80 5.45 13.27 6.35
N ALA A 81 4.38 12.71 6.95
CA ALA A 81 4.26 12.60 8.41
C ALA A 81 5.23 11.55 8.98
N ASP A 82 5.61 10.55 8.18
CA ASP A 82 6.58 9.51 8.54
C ASP A 82 8.04 9.94 8.24
N GLY A 83 8.27 11.20 7.84
CA GLY A 83 9.59 11.74 7.52
C GLY A 83 10.14 11.29 6.17
N ILE A 84 9.27 10.79 5.28
CA ILE A 84 9.64 10.38 3.93
C ILE A 84 9.44 11.59 3.00
N ASP A 85 10.50 12.34 2.77
CA ASP A 85 10.52 13.54 1.94
C ASP A 85 11.36 13.38 0.66
N ARG A 86 12.09 12.27 0.52
CA ARG A 86 12.90 11.93 -0.66
C ARG A 86 12.63 10.52 -1.17
N VAL A 87 12.85 10.33 -2.47
CA VAL A 87 12.74 9.00 -3.12
C VAL A 87 13.67 7.97 -2.49
N ALA A 88 14.88 8.37 -2.10
CA ALA A 88 15.84 7.50 -1.42
C ALA A 88 15.29 6.99 -0.08
N ASP A 89 14.65 7.86 0.70
CA ASP A 89 14.04 7.52 2.00
C ASP A 89 12.86 6.54 1.80
N LEU A 90 12.06 6.75 0.75
CA LEU A 90 10.98 5.83 0.38
C LEU A 90 11.51 4.43 0.04
N ILE A 91 12.60 4.36 -0.74
CA ILE A 91 13.22 3.08 -1.09
C ILE A 91 13.81 2.43 0.15
N ALA A 92 14.54 3.16 1.00
CA ALA A 92 15.12 2.64 2.24
C ALA A 92 14.03 2.14 3.19
N ARG A 93 12.95 2.90 3.38
CA ARG A 93 11.81 2.48 4.19
C ARG A 93 11.13 1.24 3.60
N THR A 94 10.93 1.19 2.29
CA THR A 94 10.38 0.00 1.62
C THR A 94 11.28 -1.21 1.83
N ALA A 95 12.59 -1.03 1.67
CA ALA A 95 13.58 -2.08 1.85
C ALA A 95 13.60 -2.62 3.29
N SER A 96 13.40 -1.77 4.31
CA SER A 96 13.38 -2.19 5.72
C SER A 96 12.21 -3.11 6.07
N LEU A 97 11.15 -3.14 5.26
CA LEU A 97 9.98 -4.00 5.49
C LEU A 97 10.30 -5.50 5.44
N HIS A 98 11.44 -5.90 4.88
CA HIS A 98 11.79 -7.32 4.72
C HIS A 98 11.86 -8.10 6.03
N THR A 99 12.11 -7.44 7.17
CA THR A 99 12.17 -8.05 8.51
C THR A 99 10.89 -7.87 9.32
N GLU A 100 9.96 -7.05 8.86
CA GLU A 100 8.73 -6.78 9.59
C GLU A 100 7.69 -7.89 9.39
N PRO A 101 6.89 -8.24 10.40
CA PRO A 101 5.77 -9.15 10.20
C PRO A 101 4.74 -8.54 9.26
N LEU A 102 4.02 -9.39 8.54
CA LEU A 102 2.95 -8.94 7.64
C LEU A 102 1.81 -8.34 8.48
N SER A 103 1.45 -7.10 8.19
CA SER A 103 0.29 -6.45 8.80
C SER A 103 -1.02 -6.91 8.16
N ASP A 104 -2.14 -6.80 8.90
CA ASP A 104 -3.47 -7.12 8.38
C ASP A 104 -3.80 -6.31 7.10
N ALA A 105 -3.39 -5.04 7.04
CA ALA A 105 -3.58 -4.19 5.87
C ALA A 105 -2.81 -4.70 4.64
N GLU A 106 -1.60 -5.22 4.84
CA GLU A 106 -0.80 -5.82 3.78
C GLU A 106 -1.36 -7.17 3.35
N ALA A 107 -1.86 -7.99 4.28
CA ALA A 107 -2.54 -9.24 3.98
C ALA A 107 -3.81 -8.98 3.13
N VAL A 108 -4.63 -7.99 3.49
CA VAL A 108 -5.79 -7.57 2.66
C VAL A 108 -5.36 -7.18 1.25
N ARG A 109 -4.23 -6.51 1.10
CA ARG A 109 -3.71 -6.12 -0.22
C ARG A 109 -3.33 -7.33 -1.06
N LEU A 110 -2.68 -8.34 -0.48
CA LEU A 110 -2.38 -9.60 -1.16
C LEU A 110 -3.66 -10.30 -1.63
N GLU A 111 -4.65 -10.43 -0.76
CA GLU A 111 -5.95 -11.00 -1.09
C GLU A 111 -6.65 -10.23 -2.22
N ALA A 112 -6.57 -8.91 -2.19
CA ALA A 112 -7.15 -8.07 -3.23
C ALA A 112 -6.50 -8.28 -4.60
N PHE A 113 -5.17 -8.45 -4.69
CA PHE A 113 -4.50 -8.78 -5.96
C PHE A 113 -4.97 -10.11 -6.55
N VAL A 114 -5.21 -11.11 -5.69
CA VAL A 114 -5.74 -12.40 -6.13
C VAL A 114 -7.20 -12.26 -6.58
N ALA A 115 -8.03 -11.58 -5.78
CA ALA A 115 -9.44 -11.37 -6.06
C ALA A 115 -9.67 -10.55 -7.34
N ALA A 116 -8.86 -9.54 -7.60
CA ALA A 116 -8.97 -8.65 -8.78
C ALA A 116 -8.90 -9.40 -10.12
N ARG A 117 -8.33 -10.59 -10.15
CA ARG A 117 -8.30 -11.43 -11.36
C ARG A 117 -9.69 -11.94 -11.76
N ARG A 118 -10.66 -11.94 -10.86
CA ARG A 118 -12.01 -12.50 -11.03
C ARG A 118 -13.11 -11.51 -10.70
N GLU A 119 -12.80 -10.47 -9.94
CA GLU A 119 -13.74 -9.49 -9.41
C GLU A 119 -13.41 -8.09 -9.98
N PRO A 120 -14.11 -7.62 -11.03
CA PRO A 120 -13.80 -6.33 -11.68
C PRO A 120 -13.88 -5.14 -10.74
N GLU A 121 -14.78 -5.17 -9.75
CA GLU A 121 -14.92 -4.09 -8.75
C GLU A 121 -13.68 -3.98 -7.85
N VAL A 122 -13.08 -5.13 -7.49
CA VAL A 122 -11.83 -5.16 -6.72
C VAL A 122 -10.65 -4.69 -7.58
N ALA A 123 -10.63 -5.07 -8.87
CA ALA A 123 -9.63 -4.57 -9.81
C ALA A 123 -9.68 -3.05 -9.96
N ALA A 124 -10.89 -2.47 -10.07
CA ALA A 124 -11.07 -1.02 -10.13
C ALA A 124 -10.60 -0.32 -8.85
N ALA A 125 -10.90 -0.89 -7.67
CA ALA A 125 -10.43 -0.36 -6.38
C ALA A 125 -8.91 -0.40 -6.25
N LEU A 126 -8.26 -1.46 -6.71
CA LEU A 126 -6.80 -1.53 -6.76
C LEU A 126 -6.21 -0.49 -7.72
N ALA A 127 -6.82 -0.28 -8.88
CA ALA A 127 -6.38 0.72 -9.84
C ALA A 127 -6.49 2.14 -9.25
N GLU A 128 -7.60 2.44 -8.56
CA GLU A 128 -7.78 3.71 -7.83
C GLU A 128 -6.72 3.90 -6.74
N ALA A 129 -6.52 2.90 -5.89
CA ALA A 129 -5.49 2.92 -4.85
C ALA A 129 -4.08 3.10 -5.44
N GLN A 130 -3.81 2.54 -6.62
CA GLN A 130 -2.56 2.71 -7.35
C GLN A 130 -2.39 4.14 -7.85
N SER A 131 -3.46 4.73 -8.38
CA SER A 131 -3.45 6.12 -8.85
C SER A 131 -3.19 7.09 -7.70
N GLN A 132 -3.83 6.88 -6.54
CA GLN A 132 -3.61 7.69 -5.34
C GLN A 132 -2.16 7.58 -4.83
N TRP A 133 -1.60 6.37 -4.80
CA TRP A 133 -0.21 6.16 -4.42
C TRP A 133 0.73 6.90 -5.38
N ARG A 134 0.54 6.75 -6.68
CA ARG A 134 1.32 7.45 -7.70
C ARG A 134 1.28 8.96 -7.49
N ALA A 135 0.09 9.55 -7.35
CA ALA A 135 -0.08 10.98 -7.12
C ALA A 135 0.66 11.48 -5.86
N ALA A 136 0.73 10.65 -4.81
CA ALA A 136 1.44 11.00 -3.58
C ALA A 136 2.97 10.88 -3.70
N VAL A 137 3.48 9.95 -4.53
CA VAL A 137 4.94 9.71 -4.68
C VAL A 137 5.55 10.54 -5.81
N GLN A 138 4.78 10.91 -6.83
CA GLN A 138 5.26 11.68 -7.97
C GLN A 138 6.06 12.94 -7.56
N PRO A 139 5.61 13.78 -6.62
CA PRO A 139 6.38 14.95 -6.21
C PRO A 139 7.77 14.63 -5.64
N LEU A 140 7.95 13.47 -5.00
CA LEU A 140 9.24 13.03 -4.47
C LEU A 140 10.21 12.68 -5.61
N VAL A 141 9.70 12.05 -6.68
CA VAL A 141 10.50 11.71 -7.86
C VAL A 141 10.85 12.96 -8.63
N ASP A 142 9.90 13.88 -8.82
CA ASP A 142 10.14 15.16 -9.52
C ASP A 142 11.20 15.99 -8.79
N ALA A 143 11.16 16.05 -7.46
CA ALA A 143 12.17 16.70 -6.64
C ALA A 143 13.55 16.04 -6.78
N ALA A 144 13.60 14.70 -6.82
CA ALA A 144 14.84 13.95 -6.99
C ALA A 144 15.49 14.14 -8.39
N VAL A 145 14.70 14.35 -9.41
CA VAL A 145 15.19 14.74 -10.75
C VAL A 145 15.72 16.18 -10.70
N ALA A 146 14.97 17.10 -10.07
CA ALA A 146 15.35 18.50 -9.99
C ALA A 146 16.65 18.75 -9.20
N ASP A 147 16.92 17.95 -8.16
CA ASP A 147 18.15 18.05 -7.35
C ASP A 147 19.30 17.17 -7.88
N GLY A 148 19.08 16.38 -8.93
CA GLY A 148 20.08 15.51 -9.56
C GLY A 148 20.34 14.19 -8.83
N THR A 149 19.56 13.84 -7.84
CA THR A 149 19.58 12.52 -7.16
C THR A 149 19.14 11.42 -8.13
N VAL A 150 18.20 11.73 -9.02
CA VAL A 150 17.80 10.91 -10.16
C VAL A 150 18.30 11.62 -11.44
N ASP A 151 18.99 10.87 -12.30
CA ASP A 151 19.50 11.37 -13.57
C ASP A 151 18.33 11.78 -14.49
N GLU A 152 18.47 12.90 -15.19
CA GLU A 152 17.47 13.39 -16.15
C GLU A 152 17.18 12.41 -17.30
N ASP A 153 18.13 11.51 -17.58
CA ASP A 153 17.96 10.43 -18.58
C ASP A 153 17.16 9.23 -18.02
N VAL A 154 16.86 9.20 -16.71
CA VAL A 154 16.05 8.15 -16.08
C VAL A 154 14.59 8.58 -16.09
N ASP A 155 13.74 7.80 -16.77
CA ASP A 155 12.30 8.06 -16.80
C ASP A 155 11.71 7.99 -15.37
N PRO A 156 11.09 9.08 -14.86
CA PRO A 156 10.41 9.10 -13.56
C PRO A 156 9.38 7.98 -13.40
N GLU A 157 8.69 7.59 -14.46
CA GLU A 157 7.74 6.47 -14.44
C GLU A 157 8.42 5.13 -14.16
N ALA A 158 9.64 4.94 -14.69
CA ALA A 158 10.41 3.74 -14.42
C ALA A 158 10.83 3.67 -12.94
N VAL A 159 11.17 4.81 -12.31
CA VAL A 159 11.46 4.88 -10.87
C VAL A 159 10.24 4.51 -10.04
N LEU A 160 9.08 5.10 -10.34
CA LEU A 160 7.81 4.78 -9.66
C LEU A 160 7.45 3.30 -9.79
N TYR A 161 7.60 2.76 -11.00
CA TYR A 161 7.33 1.34 -11.26
C TYR A 161 8.29 0.42 -10.49
N PHE A 162 9.58 0.78 -10.44
CA PHE A 162 10.59 0.03 -9.66
C PHE A 162 10.26 0.00 -8.17
N VAL A 163 10.04 1.17 -7.54
CA VAL A 163 9.72 1.28 -6.11
C VAL A 163 8.49 0.44 -5.76
N ARG A 164 7.47 0.53 -6.61
CA ARG A 164 6.25 -0.25 -6.44
C ARG A 164 6.49 -1.75 -6.58
N SER A 165 7.24 -2.17 -7.60
CA SER A 165 7.55 -3.58 -7.84
C SER A 165 8.36 -4.17 -6.68
N MET A 166 9.32 -3.41 -6.14
CA MET A 166 10.07 -3.81 -4.96
C MET A 166 9.16 -4.00 -3.75
N HIS A 167 8.27 -3.03 -3.47
CA HIS A 167 7.31 -3.12 -2.37
C HIS A 167 6.41 -4.37 -2.50
N LEU A 168 5.84 -4.60 -3.68
CA LEU A 168 4.98 -5.76 -3.91
C LEU A 168 5.75 -7.08 -3.84
N GLY A 169 6.99 -7.11 -4.34
CA GLY A 169 7.87 -8.27 -4.23
C GLY A 169 8.17 -8.63 -2.77
N LEU A 170 8.52 -7.65 -1.94
CA LEU A 170 8.74 -7.85 -0.51
C LEU A 170 7.48 -8.30 0.21
N LEU A 171 6.33 -7.72 -0.14
CA LEU A 171 5.03 -8.10 0.39
C LEU A 171 4.72 -9.59 0.11
N LEU A 172 4.94 -10.04 -1.12
CA LEU A 172 4.75 -11.44 -1.53
C LEU A 172 5.72 -12.38 -0.81
N GLN A 173 7.00 -12.03 -0.71
CA GLN A 173 8.01 -12.82 -0.01
C GLN A 173 7.65 -13.01 1.47
N ARG A 174 7.27 -11.94 2.15
CA ARG A 174 6.83 -11.99 3.56
C ARG A 174 5.55 -12.81 3.73
N GLY A 175 4.58 -12.63 2.83
CA GLY A 175 3.33 -13.41 2.83
C GLY A 175 3.56 -14.90 2.59
N ALA A 176 4.60 -15.26 1.84
CA ALA A 176 5.01 -16.65 1.60
C ALA A 176 5.91 -17.23 2.72
N GLY A 177 6.27 -16.44 3.72
CA GLY A 177 7.17 -16.87 4.79
C GLY A 177 8.62 -17.09 4.33
N ALA A 178 9.04 -16.44 3.25
CA ALA A 178 10.41 -16.51 2.78
C ALA A 178 11.37 -15.90 3.82
N PRO A 179 12.51 -16.57 4.12
CA PRO A 179 13.48 -16.03 5.07
C PRO A 179 14.08 -14.72 4.53
N PRO A 180 14.19 -13.68 5.38
CA PRO A 180 14.82 -12.44 4.97
C PRO A 180 16.33 -12.65 4.70
N PRO A 181 16.94 -11.83 3.82
CA PRO A 181 18.37 -11.81 3.64
C PRO A 181 19.07 -11.24 4.89
N ASP A 182 20.39 -11.40 4.94
CA ASP A 182 21.21 -10.71 5.95
C ASP A 182 21.00 -9.18 5.83
N PRO A 183 20.66 -8.49 6.95
CA PRO A 183 20.28 -7.07 6.90
C PRO A 183 21.38 -6.14 6.36
N GLU A 184 22.67 -6.39 6.71
CA GLU A 184 23.78 -5.55 6.24
C GLU A 184 23.98 -5.72 4.73
N SER A 185 24.00 -6.97 4.26
CA SER A 185 24.13 -7.30 2.84
C SER A 185 22.97 -6.73 2.03
N TRP A 186 21.77 -6.77 2.58
CA TRP A 186 20.58 -6.19 1.96
C TRP A 186 20.69 -4.67 1.86
N GLN A 187 21.08 -3.99 2.94
CA GLN A 187 21.26 -2.54 2.94
C GLN A 187 22.32 -2.09 1.93
N VAL A 188 23.47 -2.76 1.89
CA VAL A 188 24.53 -2.48 0.91
C VAL A 188 24.02 -2.60 -0.54
N LEU A 189 23.17 -3.60 -0.82
CA LEU A 189 22.56 -3.73 -2.14
C LEU A 189 21.60 -2.59 -2.45
N VAL A 190 20.71 -2.24 -1.50
CA VAL A 190 19.74 -1.15 -1.65
C VAL A 190 20.45 0.18 -1.88
N ASP A 191 21.48 0.50 -1.11
CA ASP A 191 22.26 1.73 -1.27
C ASP A 191 22.91 1.84 -2.65
N ARG A 192 23.41 0.72 -3.19
CA ARG A 192 23.96 0.67 -4.56
C ARG A 192 22.89 0.89 -5.61
N ILE A 193 21.71 0.34 -5.43
CA ILE A 193 20.58 0.54 -6.34
C ILE A 193 20.17 2.01 -6.33
N VAL A 194 20.00 2.61 -5.15
CA VAL A 194 19.68 4.04 -5.03
C VAL A 194 20.75 4.91 -5.69
N ALA A 195 22.02 4.64 -5.43
CA ALA A 195 23.13 5.37 -6.03
C ALA A 195 23.18 5.24 -7.57
N SER A 196 22.62 4.17 -8.14
CA SER A 196 22.59 3.97 -9.58
C SER A 196 21.56 4.81 -10.32
N PHE A 197 20.63 5.45 -9.60
CA PHE A 197 19.67 6.36 -10.20
C PHE A 197 20.29 7.73 -10.53
N GLY A 198 21.38 8.10 -9.87
CA GLY A 198 22.13 9.32 -10.17
C GLY A 198 23.03 9.16 -11.41
N ARG A 199 23.58 10.29 -11.87
CA ARG A 199 24.50 10.28 -13.01
C ARG A 199 25.66 9.32 -12.78
N PRO A 200 25.98 8.47 -13.78
CA PRO A 200 27.14 7.60 -13.68
C PRO A 200 28.39 8.44 -13.48
N SER A 201 29.13 8.21 -12.38
CA SER A 201 30.45 8.84 -12.22
C SER A 201 31.30 8.56 -13.45
N PRO A 202 31.98 9.60 -14.04
CA PRO A 202 32.79 9.39 -15.22
C PRO A 202 33.82 8.28 -14.94
N ARG A 203 33.71 7.17 -15.66
CA ARG A 203 34.66 6.04 -15.56
C ARG A 203 36.07 6.60 -15.71
N ARG A 204 36.87 6.59 -14.64
CA ARG A 204 38.30 6.79 -14.70
C ARG A 204 38.83 5.86 -15.78
N ARG A 205 39.12 6.39 -17.00
CA ARG A 205 39.82 5.63 -18.01
C ARG A 205 41.12 5.15 -17.36
N ARG A 206 41.26 3.86 -17.12
CA ARG A 206 42.56 3.28 -16.80
C ARG A 206 43.48 3.62 -17.99
N ARG A 207 44.42 4.53 -17.74
CA ARG A 207 45.56 4.70 -18.68
C ARG A 207 46.31 3.36 -18.63
N THR A 208 46.17 2.57 -19.68
CA THR A 208 47.11 1.52 -20.01
C THR A 208 48.40 2.20 -20.43
N THR A 209 49.40 2.13 -19.60
CA THR A 209 50.81 2.33 -19.91
C THR A 209 51.33 1.07 -20.53
#